data_2fc1077d10203340d51b228baf0f6b72
#
_entry.id   2fc1077d10203340d51b228baf0f6b72
#
_cell.length_a   1.000
_cell.length_b   1.000
_cell.length_c   1.000
_cell.angle_alpha   90.00
_cell.angle_beta   90.00
_cell.angle_gamma   90.00
#
_symmetry.space_group_name_H-M   'P 1'
#
loop_
_entity.id
_entity.type
_entity.pdbx_description
1 polymer ?
#
loop_
_entity_poly.entity_id
_entity_poly.type
_entity_poly.pdbx_seq_one_letter_code
_entity_poly.pdbx_strand_id
1 'polypeptide(L)'
;GKRALCCMKHVGLNVAADCVMNAAMSGVNGGMIIITADDPSMHSSQNEQDNRMYGNFAMIPMLEPASQQEAYDMVYDGFELSEKLGYPVLVRITTRMAHSRAGVVRREQKVENKMHTPEDGRQRFILLPALARKRFKTLIAAQDTFTAFSEASPYNAYFDGPNKELGIITTGISFNYLSENYPDGFEHPVLKISQYPLPRKMVEKIVRECKEILVLEEGYPVVEEQLKGFLGIGIQVHG
;
A
#
# COMPACT_ATOMS: atom_id res chain seq x y z
N GLY A 1 -15.55 7.47 15.38
CA GLY A 1 -15.35 8.61 14.54
C GLY A 1 -14.03 9.33 14.71
N LYS A 2 -13.30 9.18 15.85
CA LYS A 2 -11.98 9.82 16.01
C LYS A 2 -10.94 9.11 15.18
N ARG A 3 -9.99 9.88 14.65
CA ARG A 3 -8.83 9.38 13.90
C ARG A 3 -7.76 8.86 14.85
N ALA A 4 -7.09 7.79 14.47
CA ALA A 4 -5.98 7.21 15.22
C ALA A 4 -4.81 6.89 14.28
N LEU A 5 -3.60 7.09 14.79
CA LEU A 5 -2.36 6.75 14.09
C LEU A 5 -1.44 6.00 15.06
N CYS A 6 -0.85 4.92 14.60
CA CYS A 6 0.23 4.24 15.30
C CYS A 6 1.43 4.05 14.37
N CYS A 7 2.63 4.16 14.94
CA CYS A 7 3.89 4.00 14.21
C CYS A 7 4.73 2.93 14.88
N MET A 8 5.34 2.07 14.08
CA MET A 8 6.20 1.02 14.60
C MET A 8 7.22 0.57 13.55
N LYS A 9 8.30 -0.02 14.01
CA LYS A 9 9.25 -0.73 13.16
C LYS A 9 8.61 -2.05 12.67
N HIS A 10 9.12 -2.63 11.59
CA HIS A 10 8.61 -3.89 11.04
C HIS A 10 8.46 -5.01 12.08
N VAL A 11 9.44 -5.15 12.99
CA VAL A 11 9.35 -6.14 14.10
C VAL A 11 8.22 -5.80 15.08
N GLY A 12 7.90 -4.52 15.24
CA GLY A 12 6.76 -4.08 16.06
C GLY A 12 5.42 -4.48 15.43
N LEU A 13 5.31 -4.35 14.10
CA LEU A 13 4.12 -4.82 13.38
C LEU A 13 3.97 -6.34 13.50
N ASN A 14 5.06 -7.09 13.41
CA ASN A 14 5.04 -8.53 13.62
C ASN A 14 4.53 -8.91 15.01
N VAL A 15 4.95 -8.20 16.06
CA VAL A 15 4.43 -8.40 17.42
C VAL A 15 2.96 -8.02 17.53
N ALA A 16 2.53 -6.95 16.85
CA ALA A 16 1.15 -6.45 16.85
C ALA A 16 0.25 -7.13 15.80
N ALA A 17 0.73 -8.16 15.10
CA ALA A 17 0.05 -8.75 13.94
C ALA A 17 -1.39 -9.19 14.24
N ASP A 18 -1.65 -9.84 15.37
CA ASP A 18 -3.00 -10.26 15.75
C ASP A 18 -3.95 -9.05 15.90
N CYS A 19 -3.48 -7.96 16.53
CA CYS A 19 -4.27 -6.74 16.66
C CYS A 19 -4.62 -6.14 15.27
N VAL A 20 -3.66 -6.15 14.34
CA VAL A 20 -3.86 -5.64 12.97
C VAL A 20 -4.85 -6.52 12.21
N MET A 21 -4.72 -7.85 12.30
CA MET A 21 -5.66 -8.78 11.67
C MET A 21 -7.08 -8.62 12.22
N ASN A 22 -7.22 -8.44 13.53
CA ASN A 22 -8.52 -8.19 14.16
C ASN A 22 -9.10 -6.82 13.77
N ALA A 23 -8.27 -5.78 13.60
CA ALA A 23 -8.70 -4.48 13.09
C ALA A 23 -9.16 -4.56 11.63
N ALA A 24 -8.47 -5.34 10.78
CA ALA A 24 -8.88 -5.62 9.41
C ALA A 24 -10.23 -6.35 9.37
N MET A 25 -10.43 -7.34 10.24
CA MET A 25 -11.68 -8.10 10.34
C MET A 25 -12.86 -7.26 10.81
N SER A 26 -12.68 -6.46 11.86
CA SER A 26 -13.75 -5.63 12.42
C SER A 26 -14.01 -4.36 11.61
N GLY A 27 -13.02 -3.92 10.84
CA GLY A 27 -13.01 -2.58 10.26
C GLY A 27 -12.87 -1.48 11.32
N VAL A 28 -12.93 -0.24 10.88
CA VAL A 28 -12.76 0.94 11.74
C VAL A 28 -13.97 1.87 11.66
N ASN A 29 -14.18 2.65 12.71
CA ASN A 29 -15.26 3.64 12.80
C ASN A 29 -14.78 5.09 12.64
N GLY A 30 -13.52 5.31 12.62
CA GLY A 30 -12.81 6.54 12.29
C GLY A 30 -11.56 6.17 11.52
N GLY A 31 -10.93 7.13 10.90
CA GLY A 31 -9.71 6.86 10.14
C GLY A 31 -8.62 6.26 11.03
N MET A 32 -8.03 5.14 10.58
CA MET A 32 -6.92 4.48 11.26
C MET A 32 -5.75 4.29 10.30
N ILE A 33 -4.61 4.82 10.67
CA ILE A 33 -3.35 4.65 9.94
C ILE A 33 -2.37 3.87 10.79
N ILE A 34 -1.74 2.88 10.17
CA ILE A 34 -0.64 2.10 10.75
C ILE A 34 0.60 2.40 9.92
N ILE A 35 1.56 3.14 10.49
CA ILE A 35 2.85 3.37 9.83
C ILE A 35 3.82 2.30 10.28
N THR A 36 4.44 1.63 9.31
CA THR A 36 5.49 0.66 9.55
C THR A 36 6.77 1.06 8.83
N ALA A 37 7.89 0.95 9.53
CA ALA A 37 9.22 1.23 8.97
C ALA A 37 9.98 -0.07 8.76
N ASP A 38 10.16 -0.44 7.49
CA ASP A 38 10.96 -1.58 7.09
C ASP A 38 12.45 -1.20 7.05
N ASP A 39 13.30 -2.18 7.24
CA ASP A 39 14.76 -2.01 7.23
C ASP A 39 15.42 -2.93 6.21
N PRO A 40 15.19 -2.69 4.90
CA PRO A 40 15.83 -3.46 3.84
C PRO A 40 17.35 -3.50 4.01
N SER A 41 17.94 -4.67 3.83
CA SER A 41 19.36 -4.93 4.10
C SER A 41 19.80 -4.81 5.57
N MET A 42 18.87 -4.76 6.51
CA MET A 42 19.12 -4.85 7.95
C MET A 42 20.16 -3.87 8.49
N HIS A 43 20.03 -2.58 8.17
CA HIS A 43 20.96 -1.54 8.64
C HIS A 43 21.04 -1.44 10.18
N SER A 44 19.93 -1.70 10.87
CA SER A 44 19.85 -1.69 12.33
C SER A 44 18.87 -2.73 12.89
N SER A 45 18.62 -3.81 12.15
CA SER A 45 17.65 -4.85 12.49
C SER A 45 18.32 -6.22 12.56
N GLN A 46 17.73 -7.13 13.32
CA GLN A 46 18.19 -8.52 13.47
C GLN A 46 17.68 -9.44 12.36
N ASN A 47 16.68 -9.01 11.61
CA ASN A 47 16.10 -9.72 10.47
C ASN A 47 15.47 -8.71 9.52
N GLU A 48 15.18 -9.15 8.30
CA GLU A 48 14.43 -8.40 7.32
C GLU A 48 12.99 -8.90 7.26
N GLN A 49 12.04 -7.98 7.22
CA GLN A 49 10.61 -8.28 7.08
C GLN A 49 10.01 -7.22 6.15
N ASP A 50 9.42 -7.65 5.06
CA ASP A 50 8.72 -6.74 4.14
C ASP A 50 7.25 -6.66 4.53
N ASN A 51 6.85 -5.51 5.05
CA ASN A 51 5.51 -5.32 5.57
C ASN A 51 4.43 -5.16 4.48
N ARG A 52 4.80 -5.12 3.21
CA ARG A 52 3.83 -5.29 2.11
C ARG A 52 3.15 -6.67 2.19
N MET A 53 3.87 -7.67 2.67
CA MET A 53 3.30 -9.00 2.94
C MET A 53 2.20 -8.96 4.02
N TYR A 54 2.37 -8.14 5.06
CA TYR A 54 1.31 -7.94 6.06
C TYR A 54 0.08 -7.23 5.48
N GLY A 55 0.26 -6.26 4.62
CA GLY A 55 -0.85 -5.60 3.92
C GLY A 55 -1.66 -6.60 3.09
N ASN A 56 -0.97 -7.45 2.34
CA ASN A 56 -1.60 -8.53 1.56
C ASN A 56 -2.28 -9.56 2.46
N PHE A 57 -1.62 -10.01 3.52
CA PHE A 57 -2.16 -11.01 4.45
C PHE A 57 -3.37 -10.49 5.23
N ALA A 58 -3.33 -9.24 5.67
CA ALA A 58 -4.46 -8.59 6.34
C ALA A 58 -5.57 -8.17 5.36
N MET A 59 -5.31 -8.21 4.05
CA MET A 59 -6.24 -7.80 2.98
C MET A 59 -6.69 -6.34 3.13
N ILE A 60 -5.80 -5.44 3.55
CA ILE A 60 -6.07 -4.01 3.76
C ILE A 60 -5.35 -3.12 2.74
N PRO A 61 -5.87 -1.92 2.45
CA PRO A 61 -5.20 -0.95 1.61
C PRO A 61 -3.84 -0.54 2.20
N MET A 62 -2.87 -0.32 1.31
CA MET A 62 -1.53 0.08 1.71
C MET A 62 -1.04 1.24 0.84
N LEU A 63 -0.25 2.13 1.44
CA LEU A 63 0.42 3.25 0.80
C LEU A 63 1.94 3.11 1.00
N GLU A 64 2.69 3.41 -0.05
CA GLU A 64 4.15 3.32 -0.07
C GLU A 64 4.73 4.57 -0.74
N PRO A 65 5.09 5.61 0.02
CA PRO A 65 5.53 6.88 -0.52
C PRO A 65 6.89 6.78 -1.20
N ALA A 66 7.05 7.52 -2.31
CA ALA A 66 8.30 7.66 -3.03
C ALA A 66 9.15 8.83 -2.51
N SER A 67 8.55 9.81 -1.82
CA SER A 67 9.23 11.01 -1.32
C SER A 67 8.68 11.45 0.03
N GLN A 68 9.38 12.36 0.70
CA GLN A 68 8.94 12.93 1.97
C GLN A 68 7.64 13.73 1.83
N GLN A 69 7.45 14.41 0.69
CA GLN A 69 6.18 15.09 0.41
C GLN A 69 5.04 14.07 0.28
N GLU A 70 5.25 12.98 -0.45
CA GLU A 70 4.25 11.92 -0.55
C GLU A 70 3.97 11.26 0.81
N ALA A 71 5.00 11.04 1.63
CA ALA A 71 4.81 10.49 2.97
C ALA A 71 3.90 11.38 3.83
N TYR A 72 4.08 12.70 3.75
CA TYR A 72 3.21 13.66 4.41
C TYR A 72 1.78 13.62 3.84
N ASP A 73 1.65 13.68 2.51
CA ASP A 73 0.36 13.72 1.82
C ASP A 73 -0.42 12.40 2.00
N MET A 74 0.26 11.26 1.95
CA MET A 74 -0.36 9.95 2.15
C MET A 74 -0.88 9.74 3.58
N VAL A 75 -0.22 10.28 4.60
CA VAL A 75 -0.77 10.29 5.96
C VAL A 75 -1.98 11.22 6.04
N TYR A 76 -1.89 12.37 5.39
CA TYR A 76 -2.99 13.33 5.36
C TYR A 76 -4.24 12.77 4.67
N ASP A 77 -4.09 12.17 3.50
CA ASP A 77 -5.19 11.60 2.71
C ASP A 77 -5.60 10.19 3.16
N GLY A 78 -4.67 9.45 3.76
CA GLY A 78 -4.89 8.09 4.25
C GLY A 78 -5.98 8.00 5.32
N PHE A 79 -6.17 9.04 6.12
CA PHE A 79 -7.30 9.09 7.06
C PHE A 79 -8.64 9.11 6.32
N GLU A 80 -8.75 9.89 5.25
CA GLU A 80 -9.99 9.94 4.44
C GLU A 80 -10.19 8.63 3.68
N LEU A 81 -9.12 8.05 3.16
CA LEU A 81 -9.16 6.74 2.53
C LEU A 81 -9.66 5.68 3.51
N SER A 82 -9.09 5.64 4.72
CA SER A 82 -9.52 4.73 5.78
C SER A 82 -10.99 4.92 6.17
N GLU A 83 -11.45 6.17 6.29
CA GLU A 83 -12.83 6.51 6.61
C GLU A 83 -13.81 6.09 5.49
N LYS A 84 -13.46 6.36 4.24
CA LYS A 84 -14.28 5.97 3.07
C LYS A 84 -14.41 4.46 2.93
N LEU A 85 -13.33 3.74 3.17
CA LEU A 85 -13.31 2.29 3.02
C LEU A 85 -13.83 1.57 4.28
N GLY A 86 -13.73 2.19 5.47
CA GLY A 86 -14.09 1.58 6.74
C GLY A 86 -13.07 0.56 7.25
N TYR A 87 -11.81 0.65 6.80
CA TYR A 87 -10.72 -0.27 7.13
C TYR A 87 -9.44 0.49 7.49
N PRO A 88 -8.52 -0.13 8.28
CA PRO A 88 -7.21 0.46 8.51
C PRO A 88 -6.45 0.61 7.19
N VAL A 89 -5.57 1.61 7.12
CA VAL A 89 -4.62 1.80 6.01
C VAL A 89 -3.21 1.61 6.54
N LEU A 90 -2.45 0.74 5.93
CA LEU A 90 -1.04 0.54 6.22
C LEU A 90 -0.21 1.53 5.39
N VAL A 91 0.69 2.28 6.02
CA VAL A 91 1.68 3.13 5.33
C VAL A 91 3.05 2.53 5.57
N ARG A 92 3.66 2.01 4.50
CA ARG A 92 5.00 1.44 4.55
C ARG A 92 6.03 2.51 4.20
N ILE A 93 7.01 2.69 5.05
CA ILE A 93 8.22 3.45 4.76
C ILE A 93 9.44 2.56 4.95
N THR A 94 10.56 2.91 4.30
CA THR A 94 11.82 2.18 4.47
C THR A 94 12.82 3.01 5.26
N THR A 95 13.92 2.41 5.66
CA THR A 95 15.00 3.05 6.40
C THR A 95 15.45 4.35 5.73
N ARG A 96 15.61 4.35 4.41
CA ARG A 96 16.03 5.54 3.65
C ARG A 96 15.03 6.68 3.82
N MET A 97 13.74 6.40 3.70
CA MET A 97 12.68 7.39 3.91
C MET A 97 12.66 7.87 5.36
N ALA A 98 12.76 6.96 6.33
CA ALA A 98 12.70 7.28 7.76
C ALA A 98 13.88 8.16 8.25
N HIS A 99 15.05 8.03 7.63
CA HIS A 99 16.26 8.78 8.00
C HIS A 99 16.53 10.01 7.12
N SER A 100 15.78 10.19 6.04
CA SER A 100 15.96 11.35 5.16
C SER A 100 15.20 12.57 5.67
N ARG A 101 15.56 13.74 5.19
CA ARG A 101 14.92 15.02 5.52
C ARG A 101 14.72 15.83 4.25
N ALA A 102 13.54 16.43 4.12
CA ALA A 102 13.25 17.40 3.07
C ALA A 102 12.25 18.45 3.59
N GLY A 103 12.20 19.59 2.92
CA GLY A 103 11.10 20.54 3.09
C GLY A 103 9.81 19.95 2.51
N VAL A 104 8.70 20.13 3.24
CA VAL A 104 7.38 19.71 2.76
C VAL A 104 6.42 20.89 2.72
N VAL A 105 5.60 20.94 1.70
CA VAL A 105 4.49 21.90 1.60
C VAL A 105 3.38 21.41 2.52
N ARG A 106 3.09 22.20 3.55
CA ARG A 106 2.05 21.87 4.52
C ARG A 106 0.67 22.17 3.96
N ARG A 107 -0.26 21.25 4.18
CA ARG A 107 -1.69 21.43 3.87
C ARG A 107 -2.42 22.02 5.08
N GLU A 108 -3.61 22.56 4.84
CA GLU A 108 -4.46 23.10 5.91
C GLU A 108 -4.84 22.00 6.92
N GLN A 109 -4.99 22.41 8.18
CA GLN A 109 -5.39 21.49 9.23
C GLN A 109 -6.81 20.97 8.97
N LYS A 110 -6.99 19.66 9.00
CA LYS A 110 -8.31 19.04 8.90
C LYS A 110 -9.15 19.29 10.16
N VAL A 111 -10.44 19.48 9.93
CA VAL A 111 -11.41 19.60 11.02
C VAL A 111 -11.48 18.27 11.80
N GLU A 112 -11.57 18.38 13.10
CA GLU A 112 -11.67 17.21 13.98
C GLU A 112 -13.03 16.51 13.83
N ASN A 113 -12.99 15.19 13.64
CA ASN A 113 -14.22 14.40 13.55
C ASN A 113 -14.98 14.35 14.88
N LYS A 114 -16.30 14.41 14.80
CA LYS A 114 -17.15 14.15 15.96
C LYS A 114 -17.17 12.66 16.32
N MET A 115 -17.25 12.36 17.61
CA MET A 115 -17.48 10.98 18.03
C MET A 115 -18.90 10.52 17.65
N HIS A 116 -18.98 9.33 17.11
CA HIS A 116 -20.25 8.66 16.81
C HIS A 116 -20.13 7.15 17.02
N THR A 117 -21.24 6.50 17.26
CA THR A 117 -21.33 5.03 17.31
C THR A 117 -21.43 4.50 15.88
N PRO A 118 -20.79 3.36 15.54
CA PRO A 118 -21.01 2.72 14.24
C PRO A 118 -22.48 2.42 13.99
N GLU A 119 -22.92 2.47 12.75
CA GLU A 119 -24.32 2.20 12.38
C GLU A 119 -24.76 0.78 12.78
N ASP A 120 -23.86 -0.19 12.67
CA ASP A 120 -24.08 -1.58 13.09
C ASP A 120 -23.79 -1.83 14.58
N GLY A 121 -23.63 -0.75 15.37
CA GLY A 121 -23.48 -0.77 16.80
C GLY A 121 -22.16 -1.39 17.27
N ARG A 122 -22.10 -1.68 18.58
CA ARG A 122 -20.90 -2.26 19.21
C ARG A 122 -20.63 -3.70 18.78
N GLN A 123 -21.61 -4.42 18.25
CA GLN A 123 -21.46 -5.80 17.78
C GLN A 123 -20.44 -5.93 16.64
N ARG A 124 -20.17 -4.83 15.92
CA ARG A 124 -19.11 -4.76 14.90
C ARG A 124 -17.77 -5.27 15.42
N PHE A 125 -17.42 -4.92 16.64
CA PHE A 125 -16.12 -5.21 17.24
C PHE A 125 -16.07 -6.54 18.02
N ILE A 126 -17.13 -7.35 17.96
CA ILE A 126 -17.19 -8.64 18.63
C ILE A 126 -16.91 -9.72 17.58
N LEU A 127 -15.76 -10.37 17.68
CA LEU A 127 -15.31 -11.39 16.72
C LEU A 127 -15.58 -12.83 17.22
N LEU A 128 -16.80 -13.09 17.70
CA LEU A 128 -17.24 -14.47 17.88
C LEU A 128 -17.34 -15.20 16.53
N PRO A 129 -17.12 -16.52 16.45
CA PRO A 129 -16.99 -17.25 15.18
C PRO A 129 -18.08 -16.97 14.13
N ALA A 130 -19.34 -16.82 14.55
CA ALA A 130 -20.46 -16.52 13.64
C ALA A 130 -20.35 -15.09 13.06
N LEU A 131 -19.99 -14.11 13.90
CA LEU A 131 -19.82 -12.72 13.51
C LEU A 131 -18.52 -12.54 12.70
N ALA A 132 -17.45 -13.21 13.10
CA ALA A 132 -16.17 -13.18 12.37
C ALA A 132 -16.34 -13.71 10.93
N ARG A 133 -17.06 -14.82 10.71
CA ARG A 133 -17.37 -15.32 9.36
C ARG A 133 -18.12 -14.29 8.51
N LYS A 134 -19.06 -13.56 9.09
CA LYS A 134 -19.78 -12.49 8.38
C LYS A 134 -18.83 -11.35 8.01
N ARG A 135 -17.98 -10.92 8.94
CA ARG A 135 -16.99 -9.85 8.72
C ARG A 135 -15.97 -10.24 7.65
N PHE A 136 -15.47 -11.46 7.70
CA PHE A 136 -14.54 -11.96 6.68
C PHE A 136 -15.13 -11.91 5.27
N LYS A 137 -16.39 -12.32 5.10
CA LYS A 137 -17.10 -12.20 3.81
C LYS A 137 -17.19 -10.73 3.35
N THR A 138 -17.44 -9.79 4.28
CA THR A 138 -17.46 -8.36 3.97
C THR A 138 -16.08 -7.86 3.54
N LEU A 139 -15.00 -8.30 4.21
CA LEU A 139 -13.63 -7.95 3.85
C LEU A 139 -13.24 -8.50 2.47
N ILE A 140 -13.62 -9.74 2.15
CA ILE A 140 -13.41 -10.31 0.82
C ILE A 140 -14.16 -9.49 -0.24
N ALA A 141 -15.41 -9.15 -0.01
CA ALA A 141 -16.22 -8.37 -0.95
C ALA A 141 -15.70 -6.93 -1.14
N ALA A 142 -14.93 -6.40 -0.19
CA ALA A 142 -14.34 -5.07 -0.28
C ALA A 142 -13.10 -5.01 -1.20
N GLN A 143 -12.50 -6.15 -1.58
CA GLN A 143 -11.23 -6.18 -2.33
C GLN A 143 -11.33 -5.50 -3.69
N ASP A 144 -12.43 -5.68 -4.41
CA ASP A 144 -12.65 -5.00 -5.69
C ASP A 144 -12.73 -3.47 -5.52
N THR A 145 -13.35 -3.03 -4.42
CA THR A 145 -13.40 -1.62 -4.06
C THR A 145 -12.00 -1.09 -3.77
N PHE A 146 -11.16 -1.82 -3.01
CA PHE A 146 -9.79 -1.40 -2.73
C PHE A 146 -8.95 -1.30 -4.00
N THR A 147 -9.12 -2.26 -4.92
CA THR A 147 -8.46 -2.22 -6.24
C THR A 147 -8.91 -1.01 -7.05
N ALA A 148 -10.21 -0.70 -7.08
CA ALA A 148 -10.72 0.47 -7.78
C ALA A 148 -10.18 1.79 -7.21
N PHE A 149 -10.03 1.90 -5.88
CA PHE A 149 -9.40 3.05 -5.24
C PHE A 149 -7.91 3.15 -5.55
N SER A 150 -7.20 2.02 -5.66
CA SER A 150 -5.80 2.00 -6.09
C SER A 150 -5.65 2.41 -7.55
N GLU A 151 -6.52 1.95 -8.44
CA GLU A 151 -6.54 2.35 -9.86
C GLU A 151 -6.81 3.84 -10.07
N ALA A 152 -7.62 4.45 -9.20
CA ALA A 152 -7.95 5.87 -9.23
C ALA A 152 -7.02 6.73 -8.36
N SER A 153 -5.99 6.14 -7.76
CA SER A 153 -5.11 6.84 -6.84
C SER A 153 -4.25 7.89 -7.53
N PRO A 154 -4.15 9.11 -6.99
CA PRO A 154 -3.23 10.12 -7.51
C PRO A 154 -1.75 9.75 -7.26
N TYR A 155 -1.50 8.75 -6.43
CA TYR A 155 -0.15 8.28 -6.10
C TYR A 155 0.37 7.21 -7.06
N ASN A 156 -0.51 6.52 -7.78
CA ASN A 156 -0.14 5.61 -8.85
C ASN A 156 -0.10 6.39 -10.18
N ALA A 157 0.97 6.26 -10.93
CA ALA A 157 1.15 7.05 -12.14
C ALA A 157 1.78 6.21 -13.26
N TYR A 158 1.28 6.42 -14.47
CA TYR A 158 1.84 5.85 -15.68
C TYR A 158 2.50 6.96 -16.49
N PHE A 159 3.79 6.82 -16.72
CA PHE A 159 4.60 7.68 -17.58
C PHE A 159 4.83 6.95 -18.89
N ASP A 160 4.42 7.53 -19.99
CA ASP A 160 4.69 6.95 -21.30
C ASP A 160 6.15 7.16 -21.71
N GLY A 161 6.68 6.24 -22.51
CA GLY A 161 8.02 6.31 -23.06
C GLY A 161 8.00 5.78 -24.50
N PRO A 162 8.80 6.36 -25.42
CA PRO A 162 8.81 5.98 -26.82
C PRO A 162 9.34 4.58 -27.09
N ASN A 163 10.22 4.08 -26.26
CA ASN A 163 10.87 2.77 -26.41
C ASN A 163 10.11 1.69 -25.62
N LYS A 164 9.41 0.82 -26.33
CA LYS A 164 8.58 -0.26 -25.78
C LYS A 164 9.31 -1.61 -25.64
N GLU A 165 10.63 -1.66 -25.87
CA GLU A 165 11.41 -2.88 -25.64
C GLU A 165 11.41 -3.27 -24.16
N LEU A 166 11.44 -2.28 -23.26
CA LEU A 166 11.40 -2.47 -21.81
C LEU A 166 10.30 -1.60 -21.19
N GLY A 167 9.50 -2.16 -20.29
CA GLY A 167 8.65 -1.42 -19.36
C GLY A 167 9.22 -1.50 -17.94
N ILE A 168 9.13 -0.43 -17.17
CA ILE A 168 9.65 -0.38 -15.82
C ILE A 168 8.48 -0.23 -14.83
N ILE A 169 8.35 -1.17 -13.91
CA ILE A 169 7.42 -1.06 -12.76
C ILE A 169 8.26 -0.73 -11.53
N THR A 170 7.91 0.33 -10.83
CA THR A 170 8.66 0.77 -9.66
C THR A 170 7.74 1.07 -8.48
N THR A 171 8.21 0.77 -7.26
CA THR A 171 7.43 0.96 -6.03
C THR A 171 8.13 1.89 -5.06
N GLY A 172 7.33 2.68 -4.33
CA GLY A 172 7.81 3.52 -3.25
C GLY A 172 9.05 4.33 -3.62
N ILE A 173 10.05 4.33 -2.76
CA ILE A 173 11.27 5.12 -2.94
C ILE A 173 12.11 4.71 -4.16
N SER A 174 11.94 3.49 -4.69
CA SER A 174 12.64 3.07 -5.91
C SER A 174 12.30 3.95 -7.11
N PHE A 175 11.09 4.53 -7.13
CA PHE A 175 10.72 5.53 -8.14
C PHE A 175 11.60 6.78 -8.05
N ASN A 176 11.94 7.22 -6.84
CA ASN A 176 12.80 8.39 -6.66
C ASN A 176 14.21 8.13 -7.21
N TYR A 177 14.77 6.94 -6.96
CA TYR A 177 16.07 6.56 -7.51
C TYR A 177 16.05 6.49 -9.03
N LEU A 178 14.98 5.96 -9.61
CA LEU A 178 14.82 5.97 -11.07
C LEU A 178 14.77 7.40 -11.60
N SER A 179 13.94 8.26 -11.01
CA SER A 179 13.74 9.64 -11.48
C SER A 179 15.00 10.50 -11.39
N GLU A 180 15.85 10.27 -10.38
CA GLU A 180 17.15 10.98 -10.25
C GLU A 180 18.09 10.67 -11.42
N ASN A 181 17.98 9.49 -12.04
CA ASN A 181 18.79 9.09 -13.19
C ASN A 181 18.20 9.57 -14.54
N TYR A 182 16.94 9.99 -14.55
CA TYR A 182 16.21 10.41 -15.76
C TYR A 182 15.52 11.76 -15.55
N PRO A 183 16.29 12.86 -15.31
CA PRO A 183 15.73 14.17 -14.99
C PRO A 183 14.92 14.79 -16.14
N ASP A 184 15.23 14.41 -17.40
CA ASP A 184 14.57 14.93 -18.60
C ASP A 184 13.38 14.08 -19.05
N GLY A 185 13.01 13.05 -18.29
CA GLY A 185 11.92 12.12 -18.60
C GLY A 185 12.40 10.71 -18.93
N PHE A 186 11.45 9.80 -19.10
CA PHE A 186 11.74 8.38 -19.27
C PHE A 186 11.77 7.98 -20.77
N GLU A 187 12.81 7.28 -21.19
CA GLU A 187 12.87 6.66 -22.53
C GLU A 187 11.88 5.48 -22.64
N HIS A 188 11.74 4.71 -21.58
CA HIS A 188 10.84 3.57 -21.48
C HIS A 188 9.57 3.91 -20.71
N PRO A 189 8.43 3.22 -20.96
CA PRO A 189 7.26 3.34 -20.09
C PRO A 189 7.58 3.00 -18.63
N VAL A 190 7.10 3.84 -17.71
CA VAL A 190 7.27 3.65 -16.28
C VAL A 190 5.91 3.61 -15.59
N LEU A 191 5.64 2.56 -14.84
CA LEU A 191 4.52 2.48 -13.92
C LEU A 191 5.02 2.64 -12.49
N LYS A 192 4.68 3.77 -11.87
CA LYS A 192 4.89 4.01 -10.45
C LYS A 192 3.71 3.45 -9.66
N ILE A 193 3.99 2.59 -8.68
CA ILE A 193 3.03 2.04 -7.76
C ILE A 193 3.35 2.53 -6.34
N SER A 194 2.44 3.26 -5.75
CA SER A 194 2.54 3.81 -4.39
C SER A 194 1.28 3.56 -3.56
N GLN A 195 0.24 2.98 -4.15
CA GLN A 195 -0.97 2.51 -3.46
C GLN A 195 -1.35 1.10 -3.92
N TYR A 196 -1.68 0.26 -2.95
CA TYR A 196 -2.09 -1.14 -3.13
C TYR A 196 -3.54 -1.37 -2.66
N PRO A 197 -4.25 -2.44 -3.13
CA PRO A 197 -3.74 -3.53 -3.99
C PRO A 197 -3.18 -3.05 -5.33
N LEU A 198 -2.41 -3.90 -6.03
CA LEU A 198 -1.85 -3.53 -7.33
C LEU A 198 -2.91 -2.96 -8.29
N PRO A 199 -2.66 -1.84 -8.98
CA PRO A 199 -3.58 -1.24 -9.94
C PRO A 199 -3.60 -2.07 -11.23
N ARG A 200 -4.48 -3.08 -11.27
CA ARG A 200 -4.48 -4.15 -12.30
C ARG A 200 -4.50 -3.61 -13.73
N LYS A 201 -5.36 -2.61 -14.01
CA LYS A 201 -5.45 -2.05 -15.37
C LYS A 201 -4.17 -1.34 -15.82
N MET A 202 -3.49 -0.65 -14.88
CA MET A 202 -2.21 -0.01 -15.18
C MET A 202 -1.12 -1.06 -15.41
N VAL A 203 -1.08 -2.12 -14.59
CA VAL A 203 -0.16 -3.25 -14.76
C VAL A 203 -0.43 -3.96 -16.09
N GLU A 204 -1.69 -4.28 -16.40
CA GLU A 204 -2.05 -4.89 -17.68
C GLU A 204 -1.65 -4.02 -18.87
N LYS A 205 -1.78 -2.69 -18.74
CA LYS A 205 -1.39 -1.75 -19.80
C LYS A 205 0.11 -1.88 -20.11
N ILE A 206 0.99 -1.74 -19.12
CA ILE A 206 2.44 -1.79 -19.34
C ILE A 206 2.89 -3.15 -19.85
N VAL A 207 2.31 -4.25 -19.34
CA VAL A 207 2.62 -5.62 -19.78
C VAL A 207 2.19 -5.85 -21.24
N ARG A 208 1.10 -5.23 -21.71
CA ARG A 208 0.67 -5.34 -23.11
C ARG A 208 1.47 -4.45 -24.07
N GLU A 209 1.96 -3.32 -23.58
CA GLU A 209 2.67 -2.35 -24.42
C GLU A 209 4.16 -2.65 -24.58
N CYS A 210 4.78 -3.38 -23.63
CA CYS A 210 6.21 -3.62 -23.59
C CYS A 210 6.54 -5.10 -23.78
N LYS A 211 7.73 -5.37 -24.37
CA LYS A 211 8.19 -6.74 -24.59
C LYS A 211 8.72 -7.40 -23.32
N GLU A 212 9.40 -6.63 -22.50
CA GLU A 212 9.99 -7.08 -21.24
C GLU A 212 9.59 -6.13 -20.11
N ILE A 213 9.56 -6.63 -18.88
CA ILE A 213 9.25 -5.85 -17.70
C ILE A 213 10.39 -5.95 -16.69
N LEU A 214 10.92 -4.81 -16.29
CA LEU A 214 11.82 -4.67 -15.15
C LEU A 214 11.04 -4.19 -13.94
N VAL A 215 11.14 -4.88 -12.81
CA VAL A 215 10.55 -4.44 -11.55
C VAL A 215 11.64 -3.89 -10.65
N LEU A 216 11.45 -2.66 -10.17
CA LEU A 216 12.34 -1.98 -9.22
C LEU A 216 11.58 -1.78 -7.91
N GLU A 217 11.98 -2.52 -6.90
CA GLU A 217 11.36 -2.47 -5.57
C GLU A 217 12.40 -2.63 -4.46
N GLU A 218 12.17 -2.01 -3.30
CA GLU A 218 13.08 -2.08 -2.16
C GLU A 218 12.56 -3.08 -1.13
N GLY A 219 13.35 -4.10 -0.82
CA GLY A 219 13.00 -5.22 0.03
C GLY A 219 12.83 -6.51 -0.76
N TYR A 220 11.77 -7.27 -0.47
CA TYR A 220 11.47 -8.53 -1.16
C TYR A 220 10.85 -8.29 -2.53
N PRO A 221 10.94 -9.27 -3.46
CA PRO A 221 10.35 -9.16 -4.79
C PRO A 221 8.83 -9.37 -4.77
N VAL A 222 8.10 -8.53 -4.02
CA VAL A 222 6.65 -8.70 -3.78
C VAL A 222 5.83 -8.48 -5.04
N VAL A 223 6.12 -7.44 -5.80
CA VAL A 223 5.43 -7.14 -7.07
C VAL A 223 5.91 -8.09 -8.15
N GLU A 224 7.20 -8.31 -8.24
CA GLU A 224 7.79 -9.26 -9.20
C GLU A 224 7.19 -10.66 -9.06
N GLU A 225 7.10 -11.19 -7.84
CA GLU A 225 6.50 -12.51 -7.59
C GLU A 225 5.01 -12.56 -7.92
N GLN A 226 4.25 -11.50 -7.67
CA GLN A 226 2.85 -11.43 -8.06
C GLN A 226 2.66 -11.43 -9.58
N LEU A 227 3.59 -10.83 -10.34
CA LEU A 227 3.53 -10.79 -11.80
C LEU A 227 3.99 -12.11 -12.43
N LYS A 228 5.07 -12.69 -11.93
CA LYS A 228 5.61 -13.96 -12.44
C LYS A 228 4.72 -15.14 -12.09
N GLY A 229 4.14 -15.16 -10.90
CA GLY A 229 3.49 -16.34 -10.36
C GLY A 229 4.48 -17.50 -10.18
N PHE A 230 3.98 -18.64 -9.69
CA PHE A 230 4.83 -19.81 -9.41
C PHE A 230 5.39 -20.46 -10.69
N LEU A 231 4.58 -20.53 -11.74
CA LEU A 231 4.94 -21.29 -12.94
C LEU A 231 5.75 -20.50 -13.97
N GLY A 232 5.67 -19.17 -13.94
CA GLY A 232 6.34 -18.29 -14.92
C GLY A 232 5.95 -18.54 -16.39
N ILE A 233 4.87 -19.29 -16.63
CA ILE A 233 4.37 -19.69 -17.95
C ILE A 233 2.89 -19.34 -18.03
N GLY A 234 2.42 -18.97 -19.23
CA GLY A 234 1.05 -18.53 -19.51
C GLY A 234 -0.02 -19.62 -19.36
N ILE A 235 0.02 -20.39 -18.29
CA ILE A 235 -1.01 -21.36 -17.93
C ILE A 235 -2.12 -20.66 -17.14
N GLN A 236 -3.37 -20.89 -17.57
CA GLN A 236 -4.52 -20.46 -16.80
C GLN A 236 -4.70 -21.40 -15.59
N VAL A 237 -4.78 -20.81 -14.40
CA VAL A 237 -5.06 -21.51 -13.15
C VAL A 237 -6.44 -21.07 -12.67
N HIS A 238 -7.29 -22.04 -12.39
CA HIS A 238 -8.64 -21.82 -11.86
C HIS A 238 -8.72 -22.34 -10.41
N GLY A 239 -9.39 -21.58 -9.51
CA GLY A 239 -9.59 -21.94 -8.12
C GLY A 239 -11.06 -21.81 -7.71
#